data_4b6e5746b01a937356cff3698e49ee48
#
_entry.id   4b6e5746b01a937356cff3698e49ee48
#
_cell.length_a   1.000
_cell.length_b   1.000
_cell.length_c   1.000
_cell.angle_alpha   90.00
_cell.angle_beta   90.00
_cell.angle_gamma   90.00
#
_symmetry.space_group_name_H-M   'P 1'
#
loop_
_entity.id
_entity.type
_entity.pdbx_description
1 polymer ?
#
loop_
_entity_poly.entity_id
_entity_poly.type
_entity_poly.pdbx_seq_one_letter_code
_entity_poly.pdbx_strand_id
1 'polypeptide(L)'
;MRTSNRDRIITGALELAHRDGFDTLTFDALAEHVGLTRGGIIYHFRTKAELLEGIASAFQERWRAEALEALGKPLDEASRAERIEALTRSVVDGEILPGEVSFMLSATPEAEMLKDAWNALRREWVGEISELTSMQRVALLAVDGWWANRAVDRDNHDPDDPAVADLIVSLAAGNMTGQALGKPSDKD
;
A
#
# COMPACT_ATOMS: atom_id res chain seq x y z
N MET A 1 -10.27 -17.74 11.48
CA MET A 1 -10.90 -16.61 12.23
C MET A 1 -12.16 -16.20 11.51
N ARG A 2 -13.23 -15.83 12.20
CA ARG A 2 -14.48 -15.37 11.58
C ARG A 2 -14.30 -13.89 11.23
N THR A 3 -14.23 -13.53 9.94
CA THR A 3 -14.15 -12.16 9.47
C THR A 3 -15.32 -11.35 10.04
N SER A 4 -15.02 -10.19 10.62
CA SER A 4 -16.06 -9.33 11.21
C SER A 4 -16.95 -8.75 10.11
N ASN A 5 -18.20 -8.37 10.44
CA ASN A 5 -19.04 -7.67 9.46
C ASN A 5 -18.45 -6.33 9.05
N ARG A 6 -17.71 -5.66 9.95
CA ARG A 6 -17.00 -4.43 9.64
C ARG A 6 -15.95 -4.63 8.55
N ASP A 7 -15.15 -5.68 8.65
CA ASP A 7 -14.12 -6.01 7.65
C ASP A 7 -14.76 -6.39 6.32
N ARG A 8 -15.84 -7.20 6.34
CA ARG A 8 -16.60 -7.54 5.13
C ARG A 8 -17.15 -6.30 4.42
N ILE A 9 -17.63 -5.31 5.18
CA ILE A 9 -18.14 -4.04 4.63
C ILE A 9 -17.00 -3.25 3.98
N ILE A 10 -15.84 -3.15 4.64
CA ILE A 10 -14.66 -2.45 4.11
C ILE A 10 -14.18 -3.12 2.82
N THR A 11 -13.99 -4.44 2.82
CA THR A 11 -13.55 -5.20 1.64
C THR A 11 -14.54 -5.03 0.48
N GLY A 12 -15.84 -5.22 0.73
CA GLY A 12 -16.85 -5.06 -0.31
C GLY A 12 -16.97 -3.62 -0.85
N ALA A 13 -16.72 -2.62 -0.01
CA ALA A 13 -16.68 -1.22 -0.46
C ALA A 13 -15.49 -0.96 -1.39
N LEU A 14 -14.32 -1.55 -1.10
CA LEU A 14 -13.15 -1.47 -1.97
C LEU A 14 -13.36 -2.19 -3.30
N GLU A 15 -13.97 -3.37 -3.30
CA GLU A 15 -14.32 -4.13 -4.50
C GLU A 15 -15.28 -3.35 -5.41
N LEU A 16 -16.35 -2.76 -4.83
CA LEU A 16 -17.28 -1.92 -5.57
C LEU A 16 -16.61 -0.66 -6.13
N ALA A 17 -15.84 0.03 -5.30
CA ALA A 17 -15.16 1.25 -5.69
C ALA A 17 -14.12 1.00 -6.77
N HIS A 18 -13.47 -0.16 -6.75
CA HIS A 18 -12.54 -0.58 -7.79
C HIS A 18 -13.25 -0.81 -9.14
N ARG A 19 -14.44 -1.38 -9.11
CA ARG A 19 -15.23 -1.67 -10.32
C ARG A 19 -15.89 -0.42 -10.89
N ASP A 20 -16.53 0.37 -10.04
CA ASP A 20 -17.49 1.41 -10.43
C ASP A 20 -17.04 2.84 -10.02
N GLY A 21 -15.96 2.98 -9.23
CA GLY A 21 -15.48 4.24 -8.67
C GLY A 21 -16.10 4.59 -7.31
N PHE A 22 -15.37 5.36 -6.49
CA PHE A 22 -15.82 5.77 -5.14
C PHE A 22 -17.04 6.69 -5.15
N ASP A 23 -17.26 7.44 -6.23
CA ASP A 23 -18.39 8.35 -6.36
C ASP A 23 -19.73 7.59 -6.43
N THR A 24 -19.72 6.38 -7.02
CA THR A 24 -20.91 5.53 -7.17
C THR A 24 -21.22 4.69 -5.94
N LEU A 25 -20.30 4.62 -4.98
CA LEU A 25 -20.46 3.83 -3.75
C LEU A 25 -21.63 4.34 -2.90
N THR A 26 -22.69 3.52 -2.81
CA THR A 26 -23.85 3.76 -1.97
C THR A 26 -24.05 2.64 -0.96
N PHE A 27 -24.73 2.93 0.16
CA PHE A 27 -25.02 1.91 1.16
C PHE A 27 -25.96 0.81 0.67
N ASP A 28 -26.83 1.11 -0.29
CA ASP A 28 -27.75 0.12 -0.86
C ASP A 28 -26.97 -0.86 -1.77
N ALA A 29 -26.12 -0.36 -2.67
CA ALA A 29 -25.25 -1.19 -3.50
C ALA A 29 -24.27 -2.02 -2.65
N LEU A 30 -23.71 -1.42 -1.60
CA LEU A 30 -22.81 -2.10 -0.69
C LEU A 30 -23.50 -3.20 0.10
N ALA A 31 -24.71 -2.95 0.60
CA ALA A 31 -25.51 -3.93 1.33
C ALA A 31 -25.85 -5.15 0.45
N GLU A 32 -26.25 -4.92 -0.79
CA GLU A 32 -26.48 -5.97 -1.78
C GLU A 32 -25.21 -6.78 -2.06
N HIS A 33 -24.08 -6.09 -2.31
CA HIS A 33 -22.80 -6.72 -2.65
C HIS A 33 -22.29 -7.62 -1.51
N VAL A 34 -22.33 -7.13 -0.26
CA VAL A 34 -21.81 -7.88 0.89
C VAL A 34 -22.84 -8.83 1.52
N GLY A 35 -24.07 -8.89 1.00
CA GLY A 35 -25.13 -9.75 1.55
C GLY A 35 -25.58 -9.35 2.96
N LEU A 36 -25.62 -8.05 3.24
CA LEU A 36 -26.14 -7.47 4.47
C LEU A 36 -27.36 -6.60 4.19
N THR A 37 -28.10 -6.22 5.23
CA THR A 37 -29.13 -5.18 5.10
C THR A 37 -28.52 -3.79 5.14
N ARG A 38 -29.17 -2.79 4.54
CA ARG A 38 -28.76 -1.38 4.69
C ARG A 38 -28.62 -0.97 6.16
N GLY A 39 -29.54 -1.41 7.02
CA GLY A 39 -29.46 -1.19 8.47
C GLY A 39 -28.21 -1.83 9.09
N GLY A 40 -27.80 -2.98 8.59
CA GLY A 40 -26.56 -3.65 8.99
C GLY A 40 -25.33 -2.83 8.62
N ILE A 41 -25.30 -2.19 7.44
CA ILE A 41 -24.22 -1.25 7.07
C ILE A 41 -24.23 -0.02 8.01
N ILE A 42 -25.41 0.62 8.18
CA ILE A 42 -25.57 1.82 9.01
C ILE A 42 -25.19 1.58 10.48
N TYR A 43 -25.37 0.37 10.98
CA TYR A 43 -24.91 0.00 12.32
C TYR A 43 -23.41 0.13 12.51
N HIS A 44 -22.63 -0.18 11.47
CA HIS A 44 -21.17 -0.08 11.49
C HIS A 44 -20.64 1.27 11.02
N PHE A 45 -21.30 1.89 10.04
CA PHE A 45 -20.91 3.16 9.44
C PHE A 45 -22.16 4.00 9.16
N ARG A 46 -22.34 5.08 9.91
CA ARG A 46 -23.56 5.92 9.83
C ARG A 46 -23.59 6.77 8.57
N THR A 47 -22.42 7.14 8.07
CA THR A 47 -22.25 8.01 6.90
C THR A 47 -21.21 7.43 5.94
N LYS A 48 -21.23 7.89 4.69
CA LYS A 48 -20.21 7.54 3.69
C LYS A 48 -18.80 8.00 4.16
N ALA A 49 -18.71 9.16 4.79
CA ALA A 49 -17.45 9.66 5.36
C ALA A 49 -16.90 8.70 6.42
N GLU A 50 -17.71 8.25 7.39
CA GLU A 50 -17.30 7.26 8.39
C GLU A 50 -16.84 5.93 7.74
N LEU A 51 -17.45 5.51 6.64
CA LEU A 51 -17.01 4.34 5.88
C LEU A 51 -15.63 4.58 5.24
N LEU A 52 -15.43 5.73 4.60
CA LEU A 52 -14.16 6.09 3.95
C LEU A 52 -13.03 6.26 4.99
N GLU A 53 -13.31 6.86 6.15
CA GLU A 53 -12.39 6.91 7.28
C GLU A 53 -12.04 5.50 7.78
N GLY A 54 -13.02 4.61 7.84
CA GLY A 54 -12.82 3.21 8.20
C GLY A 54 -11.91 2.47 7.20
N ILE A 55 -12.06 2.74 5.91
CA ILE A 55 -11.20 2.22 4.85
C ILE A 55 -9.76 2.76 5.02
N ALA A 56 -9.60 4.07 5.22
CA ALA A 56 -8.31 4.69 5.42
C ALA A 56 -7.57 4.10 6.64
N SER A 57 -8.30 3.93 7.76
CA SER A 57 -7.75 3.31 8.97
C SER A 57 -7.30 1.86 8.73
N ALA A 58 -8.09 1.08 7.99
CA ALA A 58 -7.75 -0.30 7.67
C ALA A 58 -6.48 -0.40 6.80
N PHE A 59 -6.29 0.50 5.84
CA PHE A 59 -5.04 0.58 5.07
C PHE A 59 -3.84 0.91 5.95
N GLN A 60 -3.96 1.91 6.84
CA GLN A 60 -2.89 2.29 7.76
C GLN A 60 -2.46 1.13 8.67
N GLU A 61 -3.44 0.45 9.26
CA GLU A 61 -3.20 -0.70 10.13
C GLU A 61 -2.50 -1.83 9.36
N ARG A 62 -2.93 -2.10 8.13
CA ARG A 62 -2.34 -3.12 7.26
C ARG A 62 -0.90 -2.78 6.90
N TRP A 63 -0.64 -1.60 6.35
CA TRP A 63 0.72 -1.18 5.95
C TRP A 63 1.71 -1.23 7.11
N ARG A 64 1.26 -0.79 8.30
CA ARG A 64 2.10 -0.86 9.50
C ARG A 64 2.38 -2.30 9.93
N ALA A 65 1.37 -3.17 9.87
CA ALA A 65 1.53 -4.58 10.21
C ALA A 65 2.48 -5.29 9.25
N GLU A 66 2.31 -5.09 7.93
CA GLU A 66 3.17 -5.66 6.90
C GLU A 66 4.63 -5.18 7.04
N ALA A 67 4.84 -3.90 7.31
CA ALA A 67 6.17 -3.35 7.53
C ALA A 67 6.83 -3.92 8.81
N LEU A 68 6.06 -4.08 9.91
CA LEU A 68 6.56 -4.70 11.15
C LEU A 68 6.86 -6.19 10.96
N GLU A 69 6.05 -6.91 10.19
CA GLU A 69 6.29 -8.31 9.84
C GLU A 69 7.59 -8.44 9.02
N ALA A 70 7.76 -7.61 8.00
CA ALA A 70 8.98 -7.57 7.20
C ALA A 70 10.22 -7.21 8.02
N LEU A 71 10.07 -6.36 9.05
CA LEU A 71 11.17 -5.98 9.95
C LEU A 71 11.57 -7.11 10.90
N GLY A 72 10.62 -7.92 11.37
CA GLY A 72 10.84 -9.08 12.23
C GLY A 72 11.33 -8.77 13.64
N LYS A 73 11.34 -7.50 14.06
CA LYS A 73 11.74 -7.03 15.40
C LYS A 73 11.05 -5.70 15.76
N PRO A 74 11.10 -5.26 17.02
CA PRO A 74 10.58 -3.96 17.42
C PRO A 74 11.26 -2.80 16.65
N LEU A 75 10.48 -1.77 16.32
CA LEU A 75 10.94 -0.65 15.51
C LEU A 75 12.08 0.15 16.18
N ASP A 76 12.05 0.25 17.49
CA ASP A 76 13.06 0.95 18.32
C ASP A 76 14.40 0.19 18.41
N GLU A 77 14.40 -1.13 18.14
CA GLU A 77 15.61 -1.96 18.07
C GLU A 77 16.22 -1.99 16.65
N ALA A 78 15.53 -1.42 15.67
CA ALA A 78 15.97 -1.45 14.29
C ALA A 78 16.81 -0.22 13.91
N SER A 79 17.89 -0.45 13.20
CA SER A 79 18.64 0.61 12.53
C SER A 79 17.79 1.26 11.44
N ARG A 80 18.14 2.48 11.04
CA ARG A 80 17.46 3.18 9.96
C ARG A 80 17.48 2.39 8.65
N ALA A 81 18.63 1.78 8.31
CA ALA A 81 18.75 0.98 7.09
C ALA A 81 17.79 -0.21 7.09
N GLU A 82 17.69 -0.94 8.20
CA GLU A 82 16.75 -2.05 8.35
C GLU A 82 15.29 -1.60 8.26
N ARG A 83 14.96 -0.42 8.80
CA ARG A 83 13.60 0.14 8.70
C ARG A 83 13.23 0.51 7.26
N ILE A 84 14.17 1.14 6.51
CA ILE A 84 13.97 1.49 5.10
C ILE A 84 13.82 0.22 4.26
N GLU A 85 14.69 -0.77 4.48
CA GLU A 85 14.62 -2.07 3.81
C GLU A 85 13.28 -2.76 4.06
N ALA A 86 12.86 -2.87 5.32
CA ALA A 86 11.63 -3.54 5.71
C ALA A 86 10.37 -2.85 5.14
N LEU A 87 10.31 -1.51 5.20
CA LEU A 87 9.22 -0.76 4.60
C LEU A 87 9.18 -0.92 3.07
N THR A 88 10.34 -0.95 2.41
CA THR A 88 10.42 -1.19 0.96
C THR A 88 9.95 -2.61 0.62
N ARG A 89 10.41 -3.61 1.37
CA ARG A 89 10.03 -5.01 1.20
C ARG A 89 8.54 -5.23 1.40
N SER A 90 7.93 -4.60 2.43
CA SER A 90 6.48 -4.74 2.67
C SER A 90 5.63 -4.23 1.50
N VAL A 91 6.10 -3.23 0.76
CA VAL A 91 5.40 -2.76 -0.46
C VAL A 91 5.67 -3.66 -1.67
N VAL A 92 6.92 -4.12 -1.83
CA VAL A 92 7.31 -4.98 -2.96
C VAL A 92 6.63 -6.33 -2.90
N ASP A 93 6.63 -6.97 -1.72
CA ASP A 93 6.09 -8.31 -1.49
C ASP A 93 4.60 -8.27 -1.08
N GLY A 94 4.09 -7.09 -0.69
CA GLY A 94 2.74 -6.89 -0.19
C GLY A 94 1.66 -7.11 -1.23
N GLU A 95 0.47 -7.45 -0.77
CA GLU A 95 -0.73 -7.54 -1.61
C GLU A 95 -1.30 -6.14 -1.85
N ILE A 96 -1.66 -5.84 -3.12
CA ILE A 96 -2.38 -4.62 -3.46
C ILE A 96 -3.87 -4.92 -3.47
N LEU A 97 -4.62 -4.25 -2.59
CA LEU A 97 -6.06 -4.45 -2.54
C LEU A 97 -6.75 -3.76 -3.72
N PRO A 98 -7.83 -4.38 -4.25
CA PRO A 98 -8.68 -3.74 -5.25
C PRO A 98 -9.12 -2.35 -4.77
N GLY A 99 -8.99 -1.33 -5.62
CA GLY A 99 -9.41 0.03 -5.32
C GLY A 99 -8.46 0.87 -4.46
N GLU A 100 -7.38 0.30 -3.93
CA GLU A 100 -6.41 1.03 -3.10
C GLU A 100 -5.84 2.25 -3.83
N VAL A 101 -5.35 2.07 -5.05
CA VAL A 101 -4.83 3.17 -5.88
C VAL A 101 -5.93 4.15 -6.26
N SER A 102 -7.10 3.66 -6.65
CA SER A 102 -8.24 4.53 -6.98
C SER A 102 -8.64 5.40 -5.79
N PHE A 103 -8.58 4.84 -4.56
CA PHE A 103 -8.83 5.61 -3.35
C PHE A 103 -7.72 6.65 -3.10
N MET A 104 -6.46 6.25 -3.15
CA MET A 104 -5.31 7.15 -2.98
C MET A 104 -5.29 8.31 -3.99
N LEU A 105 -5.74 8.07 -5.21
CA LEU A 105 -5.79 9.09 -6.27
C LEU A 105 -7.10 9.89 -6.29
N SER A 106 -8.09 9.53 -5.47
CA SER A 106 -9.35 10.28 -5.40
C SER A 106 -9.14 11.64 -4.73
N ALA A 107 -10.00 12.61 -5.08
CA ALA A 107 -9.98 13.96 -4.52
C ALA A 107 -10.93 14.11 -3.32
N THR A 108 -10.98 13.10 -2.46
CA THR A 108 -11.81 13.12 -1.24
C THR A 108 -10.99 13.54 -0.02
N PRO A 109 -11.59 14.18 1.00
CA PRO A 109 -10.89 14.50 2.24
C PRO A 109 -10.27 13.26 2.90
N GLU A 110 -10.94 12.12 2.82
CA GLU A 110 -10.50 10.85 3.39
C GLU A 110 -9.29 10.27 2.64
N ALA A 111 -9.19 10.47 1.33
CA ALA A 111 -8.00 10.14 0.57
C ALA A 111 -6.80 11.01 0.96
N GLU A 112 -7.01 12.30 1.23
CA GLU A 112 -5.96 13.17 1.76
C GLU A 112 -5.50 12.70 3.15
N MET A 113 -6.43 12.31 4.03
CA MET A 113 -6.07 11.71 5.32
C MET A 113 -5.23 10.44 5.16
N LEU A 114 -5.53 9.59 4.17
CA LEU A 114 -4.75 8.39 3.89
C LEU A 114 -3.34 8.72 3.39
N LYS A 115 -3.21 9.71 2.49
CA LYS A 115 -1.91 10.20 2.02
C LYS A 115 -1.07 10.77 3.16
N ASP A 116 -1.69 11.53 4.05
CA ASP A 116 -1.03 12.10 5.24
C ASP A 116 -0.54 10.98 6.18
N ALA A 117 -1.34 9.96 6.36
CA ALA A 117 -0.97 8.80 7.18
C ALA A 117 0.16 7.98 6.56
N TRP A 118 0.14 7.75 5.25
CA TRP A 118 1.27 7.13 4.54
C TRP A 118 2.55 7.97 4.68
N ASN A 119 2.45 9.27 4.51
CA ASN A 119 3.58 10.17 4.70
C ASN A 119 4.09 10.19 6.15
N ALA A 120 3.20 10.06 7.14
CA ALA A 120 3.58 9.95 8.54
C ALA A 120 4.31 8.63 8.82
N LEU A 121 3.81 7.50 8.29
CA LEU A 121 4.47 6.21 8.37
C LEU A 121 5.87 6.25 7.73
N ARG A 122 5.97 6.81 6.53
CA ARG A 122 7.28 6.99 5.86
C ARG A 122 8.25 7.81 6.71
N ARG A 123 7.82 8.93 7.28
CA ARG A 123 8.69 9.75 8.15
C ARG A 123 9.15 8.99 9.39
N GLU A 124 8.27 8.23 10.03
CA GLU A 124 8.62 7.42 11.20
C GLU A 124 9.67 6.35 10.86
N TRP A 125 9.53 5.68 9.73
CA TRP A 125 10.38 4.57 9.33
C TRP A 125 11.66 5.01 8.63
N VAL A 126 11.57 6.00 7.76
CA VAL A 126 12.64 6.44 6.87
C VAL A 126 13.40 7.65 7.46
N GLY A 127 12.71 8.51 8.22
CA GLY A 127 13.23 9.79 8.68
C GLY A 127 13.16 10.88 7.61
N GLU A 128 13.98 11.91 7.75
CA GLU A 128 13.99 13.03 6.81
C GLU A 128 14.61 12.64 5.46
N ILE A 129 13.94 13.01 4.37
CA ILE A 129 14.39 12.72 3.00
C ILE A 129 15.76 13.33 2.71
N SER A 130 16.07 14.49 3.31
CA SER A 130 17.37 15.17 3.16
C SER A 130 18.55 14.34 3.63
N GLU A 131 18.34 13.41 4.55
CA GLU A 131 19.37 12.55 5.13
C GLU A 131 19.56 11.22 4.39
N LEU A 132 18.73 10.94 3.36
CA LEU A 132 18.84 9.74 2.56
C LEU A 132 19.96 9.85 1.53
N THR A 133 20.63 8.74 1.29
CA THR A 133 21.52 8.60 0.14
C THR A 133 20.74 8.69 -1.18
N SER A 134 21.42 9.00 -2.27
CA SER A 134 20.77 9.00 -3.60
C SER A 134 20.19 7.64 -3.96
N MET A 135 20.83 6.55 -3.55
CA MET A 135 20.35 5.17 -3.77
C MET A 135 19.03 4.92 -3.02
N GLN A 136 18.96 5.30 -1.76
CA GLN A 136 17.74 5.18 -0.96
C GLN A 136 16.58 6.01 -1.54
N ARG A 137 16.87 7.22 -2.04
CA ARG A 137 15.85 8.04 -2.72
C ARG A 137 15.35 7.40 -4.01
N VAL A 138 16.26 6.79 -4.79
CA VAL A 138 15.89 6.03 -6.00
C VAL A 138 15.04 4.82 -5.62
N ALA A 139 15.40 4.09 -4.56
CA ALA A 139 14.60 2.96 -4.08
C ALA A 139 13.17 3.36 -3.69
N LEU A 140 13.01 4.49 -2.98
CA LEU A 140 11.69 4.99 -2.61
C LEU A 140 10.84 5.41 -3.82
N LEU A 141 11.45 6.03 -4.83
CA LEU A 141 10.75 6.34 -6.09
C LEU A 141 10.41 5.06 -6.88
N ALA A 142 11.33 4.09 -6.88
CA ALA A 142 11.12 2.82 -7.57
C ALA A 142 10.00 2.00 -6.92
N VAL A 143 9.93 1.97 -5.59
CA VAL A 143 8.87 1.23 -4.88
C VAL A 143 7.50 1.90 -5.06
N ASP A 144 7.41 3.23 -5.10
CA ASP A 144 6.18 3.93 -5.43
C ASP A 144 5.71 3.59 -6.87
N GLY A 145 6.67 3.52 -7.83
CA GLY A 145 6.40 3.07 -9.20
C GLY A 145 6.00 1.60 -9.29
N TRP A 146 6.65 0.73 -8.53
CA TRP A 146 6.34 -0.70 -8.41
C TRP A 146 4.89 -0.92 -7.96
N TRP A 147 4.52 -0.28 -6.85
CA TRP A 147 3.16 -0.32 -6.33
C TRP A 147 2.13 0.20 -7.35
N ALA A 148 2.40 1.35 -7.99
CA ALA A 148 1.50 1.93 -8.96
C ALA A 148 1.30 1.04 -10.19
N ASN A 149 2.38 0.43 -10.72
CA ASN A 149 2.30 -0.47 -11.88
C ASN A 149 1.48 -1.72 -11.56
N ARG A 150 1.72 -2.38 -10.44
CA ARG A 150 0.95 -3.56 -10.01
C ARG A 150 -0.54 -3.25 -9.83
N ALA A 151 -0.88 -2.04 -9.44
CA ALA A 151 -2.24 -1.63 -9.20
C ALA A 151 -3.02 -1.24 -10.46
N VAL A 152 -2.33 -0.77 -11.50
CA VAL A 152 -2.93 -0.28 -12.76
C VAL A 152 -2.95 -1.36 -13.83
N ASP A 153 -1.91 -2.17 -13.90
CA ASP A 153 -1.68 -3.10 -14.99
C ASP A 153 -1.97 -4.55 -14.60
N ARG A 154 -3.23 -4.96 -14.79
CA ARG A 154 -3.69 -6.33 -14.51
C ARG A 154 -3.23 -7.37 -15.52
N ASP A 155 -2.86 -6.92 -16.72
CA ASP A 155 -2.50 -7.79 -17.86
C ASP A 155 -1.00 -7.68 -18.18
N ASN A 156 -0.23 -6.91 -17.41
CA ASN A 156 1.17 -6.71 -17.66
C ASN A 156 1.96 -8.00 -17.40
N HIS A 157 2.71 -8.39 -18.40
CA HIS A 157 3.36 -9.67 -18.50
C HIS A 157 4.61 -9.80 -17.63
N ASP A 158 5.02 -8.73 -16.89
CA ASP A 158 6.19 -8.77 -16.02
C ASP A 158 6.25 -7.69 -14.93
N PRO A 159 5.15 -7.45 -14.16
CA PRO A 159 5.20 -6.48 -13.06
C PRO A 159 5.98 -7.03 -11.85
N ASP A 160 6.20 -8.34 -11.79
CA ASP A 160 6.72 -9.05 -10.62
C ASP A 160 8.10 -9.69 -10.93
N ASP A 161 8.97 -9.02 -11.70
CA ASP A 161 10.35 -9.50 -11.90
C ASP A 161 11.10 -9.53 -10.56
N PRO A 162 11.38 -10.73 -10.00
CA PRO A 162 12.05 -10.86 -8.71
C PRO A 162 13.42 -10.18 -8.68
N ALA A 163 14.10 -10.08 -9.81
CA ALA A 163 15.40 -9.42 -9.89
C ALA A 163 15.27 -7.90 -9.72
N VAL A 164 14.20 -7.30 -10.24
CA VAL A 164 13.88 -5.88 -10.02
C VAL A 164 13.46 -5.64 -8.59
N ALA A 165 12.62 -6.51 -8.02
CA ALA A 165 12.21 -6.46 -6.63
C ALA A 165 13.41 -6.48 -5.68
N ASP A 166 14.30 -7.45 -5.84
CA ASP A 166 15.53 -7.59 -5.04
C ASP A 166 16.45 -6.39 -5.21
N LEU A 167 16.54 -5.82 -6.40
CA LEU A 167 17.33 -4.63 -6.66
C LEU A 167 16.77 -3.42 -5.91
N ILE A 168 15.47 -3.20 -5.94
CA ILE A 168 14.82 -2.09 -5.20
C ILE A 168 15.11 -2.21 -3.70
N VAL A 169 14.94 -3.42 -3.14
CA VAL A 169 15.20 -3.69 -1.71
C VAL A 169 16.68 -3.49 -1.37
N SER A 170 17.60 -3.96 -2.22
CA SER A 170 19.05 -3.80 -2.02
C SER A 170 19.48 -2.33 -2.05
N LEU A 171 18.89 -1.52 -2.92
CA LEU A 171 19.09 -0.06 -2.96
C LEU A 171 18.60 0.61 -1.67
N ALA A 172 17.44 0.19 -1.16
CA ALA A 172 16.85 0.69 0.08
C ALA A 172 17.75 0.39 1.30
N ALA A 173 18.28 -0.82 1.38
CA ALA A 173 19.22 -1.24 2.42
C ALA A 173 20.59 -0.53 2.36
N GLY A 174 20.92 0.12 1.25
CA GLY A 174 22.23 0.73 1.03
C GLY A 174 23.33 -0.28 0.73
N ASN A 175 22.98 -1.51 0.35
CA ASN A 175 23.91 -2.64 0.18
C ASN A 175 24.58 -2.71 -1.20
N MET A 176 24.32 -1.77 -2.10
CA MET A 176 24.93 -1.79 -3.44
C MET A 176 26.37 -1.27 -3.43
N THR A 177 27.30 -2.18 -3.51
CA THR A 177 28.64 -1.91 -4.05
C THR A 177 28.56 -1.86 -5.58
N GLY A 178 29.21 -0.89 -6.22
CA GLY A 178 29.06 -0.51 -7.64
C GLY A 178 29.29 -1.56 -8.73
N GLN A 179 29.08 -2.85 -8.45
CA GLN A 179 29.24 -3.98 -9.39
C GLN A 179 27.94 -4.57 -9.95
N ALA A 180 26.78 -4.12 -9.45
CA ALA A 180 25.49 -4.74 -9.81
C ALA A 180 24.73 -4.08 -10.99
N LEU A 181 25.34 -3.12 -11.66
CA LEU A 181 24.79 -2.65 -12.95
C LEU A 181 25.29 -3.61 -14.04
N GLY A 182 24.62 -4.74 -14.17
CA GLY A 182 24.85 -5.71 -15.25
C GLY A 182 24.81 -5.03 -16.62
N LYS A 183 25.81 -5.27 -17.45
CA LYS A 183 25.76 -4.87 -18.87
C LYS A 183 24.51 -5.49 -19.49
N PRO A 184 23.79 -4.74 -20.33
CA PRO A 184 22.74 -5.34 -21.13
C PRO A 184 23.32 -6.52 -21.90
N SER A 185 22.62 -7.66 -21.83
CA SER A 185 22.96 -8.85 -22.63
C SER A 185 22.79 -8.46 -24.09
N ASP A 186 23.90 -8.29 -24.82
CA ASP A 186 23.89 -8.28 -26.28
C ASP A 186 23.35 -9.64 -26.74
N LYS A 187 22.07 -9.68 -27.09
CA LYS A 187 21.50 -10.75 -27.90
C LYS A 187 21.52 -10.26 -29.33
N ASP A 188 22.49 -10.82 -30.10
CA ASP A 188 22.45 -10.90 -31.56
C ASP A 188 21.19 -11.62 -32.05
#